data_0cf9ec23632a6c624ae0277716a5bba0
#
_entry.id   0cf9ec23632a6c624ae0277716a5bba0
#
_cell.length_a   1.000
_cell.length_b   1.000
_cell.length_c   1.000
_cell.angle_alpha   90.00
_cell.angle_beta   90.00
_cell.angle_gamma   90.00
#
_symmetry.space_group_name_H-M   'P 1'
#
loop_
_entity.id
_entity.type
_entity.pdbx_description
1 polymer ?
#
loop_
_entity_poly.entity_id
_entity_poly.type
_entity_poly.pdbx_seq_one_letter_code
_entity_poly.pdbx_strand_id
1 'polypeptide(L)'
;LFRLEANEHDLIILIPSLSIIAAFSLPILKRSLISFIDWFAMFSFTMIALAIWIIWIAKVTGFPESTAANLARLLPGFQAQFDYIGFLVALIITGVWLAIVRWRTSRAPKEIWRCLIISASGTTLMWVLLMTLWLPTINYAKTYRYVSDRLVQIIANTPGCIDTSNLGSAQLASFSYFTKLPLRD
;
A
#
# COMPACT_ATOMS: atom_id res chain seq x y z
N LEU A 1 -34.61 8.52 -13.65
CA LEU A 1 -33.74 8.94 -12.53
C LEU A 1 -32.82 7.77 -12.17
N PHE A 2 -31.81 7.52 -13.03
CA PHE A 2 -30.73 6.59 -12.70
C PHE A 2 -29.79 7.30 -11.72
N ARG A 3 -29.91 7.01 -10.45
CA ARG A 3 -28.89 7.31 -9.47
C ARG A 3 -27.82 6.22 -9.61
N LEU A 4 -26.86 6.46 -10.51
CA LEU A 4 -25.63 5.70 -10.57
C LEU A 4 -24.86 6.01 -9.28
N GLU A 5 -25.10 5.26 -8.23
CA GLU A 5 -24.12 5.11 -7.19
C GLU A 5 -22.95 4.37 -7.85
N ALA A 6 -22.01 5.13 -8.38
CA ALA A 6 -20.77 4.59 -8.91
C ALA A 6 -20.02 3.94 -7.75
N ASN A 7 -20.19 2.65 -7.59
CA ASN A 7 -19.43 1.86 -6.65
C ASN A 7 -17.97 1.86 -7.15
N GLU A 8 -17.03 2.08 -6.24
CA GLU A 8 -15.58 2.03 -6.56
C GLU A 8 -15.20 0.71 -7.26
N HIS A 9 -15.95 -0.37 -7.01
CA HIS A 9 -15.76 -1.67 -7.64
C HIS A 9 -16.05 -1.67 -9.15
N ASP A 10 -16.96 -0.81 -9.64
CA ASP A 10 -17.29 -0.75 -11.07
C ASP A 10 -16.15 -0.14 -11.88
N LEU A 11 -15.32 0.71 -11.27
CA LEU A 11 -14.14 1.29 -11.90
C LEU A 11 -13.03 0.25 -12.16
N ILE A 12 -12.96 -0.82 -11.36
CA ILE A 12 -11.95 -1.88 -11.53
C ILE A 12 -12.13 -2.58 -12.87
N ILE A 13 -13.38 -2.76 -13.33
CA ILE A 13 -13.70 -3.42 -14.61
C ILE A 13 -13.18 -2.61 -15.81
N LEU A 14 -13.06 -1.28 -15.67
CA LEU A 14 -12.56 -0.41 -16.73
C LEU A 14 -11.04 -0.41 -16.87
N ILE A 15 -10.30 -0.83 -15.85
CA ILE A 15 -8.83 -0.79 -15.85
C ILE A 15 -8.21 -1.59 -17.00
N PRO A 16 -8.62 -2.84 -17.30
CA PRO A 16 -8.06 -3.60 -18.43
C PRO A 16 -8.27 -2.90 -19.77
N SER A 17 -9.46 -2.37 -20.01
CA SER A 17 -9.79 -1.67 -21.26
C SER A 17 -8.97 -0.39 -21.43
N LEU A 18 -8.83 0.40 -20.36
CA LEU A 18 -8.02 1.61 -20.36
C LEU A 18 -6.53 1.32 -20.53
N SER A 19 -6.02 0.23 -19.95
CA SER A 19 -4.61 -0.16 -20.09
C SER A 19 -4.28 -0.59 -21.55
N ILE A 20 -5.22 -1.25 -22.23
CA ILE A 20 -5.07 -1.59 -23.66
C ILE A 20 -5.03 -0.32 -24.51
N ILE A 21 -5.96 0.62 -24.30
CA ILE A 21 -6.01 1.90 -25.04
C ILE A 21 -4.72 2.69 -24.79
N ALA A 22 -4.26 2.75 -23.53
CA ALA A 22 -3.02 3.42 -23.18
C ALA A 22 -1.80 2.78 -23.87
N ALA A 23 -1.73 1.45 -23.97
CA ALA A 23 -0.65 0.75 -24.66
C ALA A 23 -0.59 1.08 -26.16
N PHE A 24 -1.73 1.18 -26.83
CA PHE A 24 -1.80 1.58 -28.23
C PHE A 24 -1.49 3.05 -28.49
N SER A 25 -1.65 3.91 -27.49
CA SER A 25 -1.33 5.35 -27.62
C SER A 25 0.15 5.66 -27.48
N LEU A 26 0.94 4.79 -26.82
CA LEU A 26 2.37 5.00 -26.59
C LEU A 26 3.21 5.28 -27.86
N PRO A 27 3.03 4.55 -28.99
CA PRO A 27 3.81 4.80 -30.20
C PRO A 27 3.52 6.15 -30.88
N ILE A 28 2.36 6.75 -30.59
CA ILE A 28 1.89 8.00 -31.20
C ILE A 28 2.38 9.22 -30.42
N LEU A 29 2.82 9.02 -29.17
CA LEU A 29 3.31 10.10 -28.31
C LEU A 29 4.58 10.76 -28.87
N LYS A 30 4.63 12.09 -28.79
CA LYS A 30 5.83 12.86 -29.15
C LYS A 30 7.00 12.45 -28.22
N ARG A 31 8.19 12.36 -28.78
CA ARG A 31 9.45 12.01 -28.09
C ARG A 31 9.69 12.83 -26.81
N SER A 32 9.34 14.10 -26.84
CA SER A 32 9.46 15.01 -25.69
C SER A 32 8.55 14.59 -24.52
N LEU A 33 7.31 14.19 -24.80
CA LEU A 33 6.36 13.70 -23.76
C LEU A 33 6.82 12.39 -23.14
N ILE A 34 7.31 11.45 -23.96
CA ILE A 34 7.86 10.19 -23.46
C ILE A 34 9.03 10.43 -22.51
N SER A 35 9.93 11.34 -22.88
CA SER A 35 11.07 11.69 -22.03
C SER A 35 10.63 12.36 -20.72
N PHE A 36 9.62 13.22 -20.76
CA PHE A 36 9.08 13.86 -19.56
C PHE A 36 8.42 12.85 -18.61
N ILE A 37 7.58 11.95 -19.14
CA ILE A 37 6.93 10.88 -18.36
C ILE A 37 7.98 9.98 -17.71
N ASP A 38 9.02 9.64 -18.43
CA ASP A 38 10.12 8.79 -18.01
C ASP A 38 10.88 9.41 -16.82
N TRP A 39 11.28 10.67 -16.93
CA TRP A 39 11.91 11.41 -15.85
C TRP A 39 11.00 11.61 -14.64
N PHE A 40 9.75 11.95 -14.88
CA PHE A 40 8.76 12.11 -13.83
C PHE A 40 8.52 10.79 -13.08
N ALA A 41 8.36 9.69 -13.80
CA ALA A 41 8.18 8.37 -13.20
C ALA A 41 9.39 7.98 -12.35
N MET A 42 10.60 8.12 -12.90
CA MET A 42 11.85 7.80 -12.20
C MET A 42 11.99 8.62 -10.90
N PHE A 43 11.75 9.93 -10.98
CA PHE A 43 11.80 10.82 -9.82
C PHE A 43 10.73 10.46 -8.79
N SER A 44 9.49 10.28 -9.22
CA SER A 44 8.36 9.98 -8.33
C SER A 44 8.55 8.65 -7.60
N PHE A 45 8.89 7.58 -8.31
CA PHE A 45 9.11 6.27 -7.68
C PHE A 45 10.31 6.29 -6.72
N THR A 46 11.37 7.02 -7.06
CA THR A 46 12.53 7.16 -6.15
C THR A 46 12.15 7.93 -4.88
N MET A 47 11.41 9.05 -5.01
CA MET A 47 10.97 9.83 -3.86
C MET A 47 10.02 9.04 -2.94
N ILE A 48 9.06 8.32 -3.52
CA ILE A 48 8.13 7.49 -2.74
C ILE A 48 8.89 6.33 -2.07
N ALA A 49 9.80 5.67 -2.77
CA ALA A 49 10.65 4.62 -2.17
C ALA A 49 11.47 5.16 -0.99
N LEU A 50 12.07 6.34 -1.15
CA LEU A 50 12.80 7.02 -0.08
C LEU A 50 11.90 7.31 1.12
N ALA A 51 10.68 7.82 0.89
CA ALA A 51 9.71 8.08 1.95
C ALA A 51 9.32 6.79 2.69
N ILE A 52 9.08 5.69 1.97
CA ILE A 52 8.79 4.38 2.57
C ILE A 52 9.94 3.94 3.48
N TRP A 53 11.19 4.08 3.02
CA TRP A 53 12.37 3.73 3.81
C TRP A 53 12.54 4.63 5.05
N ILE A 54 12.37 5.94 4.91
CA ILE A 54 12.46 6.88 6.05
C ILE A 54 11.43 6.53 7.13
N ILE A 55 10.17 6.30 6.73
CA ILE A 55 9.11 5.97 7.70
C ILE A 55 9.38 4.59 8.34
N TRP A 56 9.87 3.61 7.57
CA TRP A 56 10.22 2.31 8.11
C TRP A 56 11.38 2.40 9.11
N ILE A 57 12.44 3.16 8.78
CA ILE A 57 13.56 3.41 9.70
C ILE A 57 13.06 4.10 10.96
N ALA A 58 12.25 5.16 10.83
CA ALA A 58 11.67 5.87 11.97
C ALA A 58 10.85 4.94 12.89
N LYS A 59 10.12 4.00 12.29
CA LYS A 59 9.34 2.99 13.01
C LYS A 59 10.20 2.02 13.81
N VAL A 60 11.35 1.61 13.26
CA VAL A 60 12.22 0.58 13.87
C VAL A 60 13.23 1.19 14.83
N THR A 61 13.83 2.33 14.47
CA THR A 61 14.93 2.96 15.24
C THR A 61 14.48 4.13 16.11
N GLY A 62 13.26 4.67 15.88
CA GLY A 62 12.81 5.89 16.55
C GLY A 62 13.40 7.19 15.97
N PHE A 63 14.21 7.12 14.94
CA PHE A 63 14.82 8.28 14.29
C PHE A 63 14.37 8.43 12.82
N PRO A 64 13.94 9.61 12.35
CA PRO A 64 13.84 10.91 13.06
C PRO A 64 12.69 10.96 14.07
N GLU A 65 12.92 11.62 15.21
CA GLU A 65 11.96 11.67 16.32
C GLU A 65 10.58 12.23 15.93
N SER A 66 10.54 13.25 15.08
CA SER A 66 9.29 13.86 14.61
C SER A 66 8.41 12.85 13.86
N THR A 67 9.00 12.03 12.99
CA THR A 67 8.29 11.00 12.23
C THR A 67 7.86 9.85 13.15
N ALA A 68 8.72 9.43 14.06
CA ALA A 68 8.42 8.39 15.03
C ALA A 68 7.28 8.79 15.99
N ALA A 69 7.27 10.03 16.48
CA ALA A 69 6.22 10.57 17.33
C ALA A 69 4.86 10.63 16.61
N ASN A 70 4.85 11.05 15.32
CA ASN A 70 3.64 11.06 14.53
C ASN A 70 3.11 9.63 14.30
N LEU A 71 4.00 8.68 14.06
CA LEU A 71 3.64 7.28 13.86
C LEU A 71 3.06 6.66 15.15
N ALA A 72 3.65 6.96 16.29
CA ALA A 72 3.15 6.51 17.60
C ALA A 72 1.75 7.06 17.92
N ARG A 73 1.43 8.27 17.47
CA ARG A 73 0.08 8.85 17.60
C ARG A 73 -0.94 8.15 16.70
N LEU A 74 -0.53 7.77 15.48
CA LEU A 74 -1.41 7.10 14.51
C LEU A 74 -1.63 5.62 14.82
N LEU A 75 -0.65 4.98 15.50
CA LEU A 75 -0.65 3.55 15.77
C LEU A 75 -0.36 3.29 17.27
N PRO A 76 -1.26 3.68 18.17
CA PRO A 76 -1.05 3.51 19.60
C PRO A 76 -0.94 2.02 19.95
N GLY A 77 0.16 1.65 20.65
CA GLY A 77 0.43 0.28 21.08
C GLY A 77 1.05 -0.64 20.03
N PHE A 78 1.34 -0.15 18.83
CA PHE A 78 2.05 -0.94 17.83
C PHE A 78 3.52 -1.12 18.21
N GLN A 79 3.96 -2.37 18.36
CA GLN A 79 5.37 -2.71 18.55
C GLN A 79 5.95 -3.17 17.22
N ALA A 80 6.92 -2.42 16.70
CA ALA A 80 7.61 -2.77 15.48
C ALA A 80 8.53 -3.97 15.74
N GLN A 81 8.24 -5.10 15.11
CA GLN A 81 9.16 -6.23 15.05
C GLN A 81 10.01 -6.12 13.80
N PHE A 82 11.31 -6.36 13.94
CA PHE A 82 12.23 -6.37 12.80
C PHE A 82 12.09 -7.71 12.05
N ASP A 83 11.63 -7.63 10.81
CA ASP A 83 11.56 -8.78 9.91
C ASP A 83 12.79 -8.81 8.99
N TYR A 84 13.70 -9.75 9.25
CA TYR A 84 14.93 -9.92 8.48
C TYR A 84 14.67 -10.28 7.02
N ILE A 85 13.68 -11.14 6.76
CA ILE A 85 13.36 -11.60 5.41
C ILE A 85 12.76 -10.45 4.59
N GLY A 86 11.78 -9.74 5.17
CA GLY A 86 11.18 -8.58 4.54
C GLY A 86 12.19 -7.46 4.26
N PHE A 87 13.11 -7.21 5.20
CA PHE A 87 14.18 -6.25 5.02
C PHE A 87 15.13 -6.63 3.88
N LEU A 88 15.56 -7.89 3.81
CA LEU A 88 16.47 -8.36 2.77
C LEU A 88 15.83 -8.27 1.39
N VAL A 89 14.58 -8.68 1.25
CA VAL A 89 13.81 -8.56 -0.01
C VAL A 89 13.68 -7.08 -0.42
N ALA A 90 13.33 -6.20 0.53
CA ALA A 90 13.23 -4.76 0.28
C ALA A 90 14.57 -4.16 -0.19
N LEU A 91 15.69 -4.60 0.38
CA LEU A 91 17.02 -4.16 0.01
C LEU A 91 17.41 -4.62 -1.40
N ILE A 92 17.13 -5.89 -1.73
CA ILE A 92 17.38 -6.44 -3.07
C ILE A 92 16.59 -5.67 -4.12
N ILE A 93 15.28 -5.48 -3.93
CA ILE A 93 14.46 -4.80 -4.94
C ILE A 93 14.85 -3.34 -5.10
N THR A 94 15.25 -2.67 -4.01
CA THR A 94 15.78 -1.30 -4.07
C THR A 94 17.10 -1.25 -4.84
N GLY A 95 17.99 -2.23 -4.63
CA GLY A 95 19.24 -2.37 -5.40
C GLY A 95 19.00 -2.59 -6.89
N VAL A 96 18.03 -3.44 -7.25
CA VAL A 96 17.61 -3.66 -8.64
C VAL A 96 17.08 -2.36 -9.26
N TRP A 97 16.26 -1.61 -8.51
CA TRP A 97 15.77 -0.30 -8.97
C TRP A 97 16.90 0.67 -9.25
N LEU A 98 17.84 0.81 -8.33
CA LEU A 98 19.00 1.69 -8.51
C LEU A 98 19.87 1.25 -9.73
N ALA A 99 20.01 -0.04 -9.95
CA ALA A 99 20.69 -0.57 -11.13
C ALA A 99 19.96 -0.21 -12.43
N ILE A 100 18.61 -0.28 -12.46
CA ILE A 100 17.79 0.11 -13.60
C ILE A 100 17.91 1.62 -13.85
N VAL A 101 17.83 2.45 -12.82
CA VAL A 101 18.00 3.90 -12.91
C VAL A 101 19.39 4.25 -13.46
N ARG A 102 20.43 3.59 -12.94
CA ARG A 102 21.81 3.77 -13.43
C ARG A 102 21.98 3.32 -14.88
N TRP A 103 21.43 2.16 -15.24
CA TRP A 103 21.43 1.66 -16.62
C TRP A 103 20.74 2.65 -17.57
N ARG A 104 19.61 3.20 -17.12
CA ARG A 104 18.87 4.21 -17.87
C ARG A 104 19.69 5.47 -18.12
N THR A 105 20.46 5.92 -17.14
CA THR A 105 21.25 7.16 -17.22
C THR A 105 22.53 6.97 -18.04
N SER A 106 23.11 5.74 -18.08
CA SER A 106 24.38 5.46 -18.73
C SER A 106 24.28 5.08 -20.20
N ARG A 107 23.14 4.57 -20.67
CA ARG A 107 22.90 4.12 -22.05
C ARG A 107 21.63 4.75 -22.60
N ALA A 108 21.58 4.99 -23.92
CA ALA A 108 20.41 5.48 -24.63
C ALA A 108 19.66 4.34 -25.35
N PRO A 109 18.94 3.45 -24.64
CA PRO A 109 18.15 2.40 -25.26
C PRO A 109 16.97 3.00 -26.06
N LYS A 110 16.35 2.18 -26.92
CA LYS A 110 15.18 2.61 -27.74
C LYS A 110 14.06 3.15 -26.86
N GLU A 111 13.50 4.28 -27.21
CA GLU A 111 12.67 5.14 -26.35
C GLU A 111 11.41 4.48 -25.78
N ILE A 112 10.70 3.68 -26.58
CA ILE A 112 9.43 3.06 -26.20
C ILE A 112 9.64 2.03 -25.07
N TRP A 113 10.66 1.19 -25.16
CA TRP A 113 10.98 0.18 -24.15
C TRP A 113 11.42 0.78 -22.82
N ARG A 114 12.01 1.96 -22.85
CA ARG A 114 12.47 2.67 -21.65
C ARG A 114 11.34 3.04 -20.73
N CYS A 115 10.30 3.67 -21.26
CA CYS A 115 9.15 4.11 -20.49
C CYS A 115 8.44 2.92 -19.84
N LEU A 116 8.27 1.83 -20.58
CA LEU A 116 7.64 0.60 -20.07
C LEU A 116 8.46 -0.04 -18.93
N ILE A 117 9.77 -0.19 -19.11
CA ILE A 117 10.64 -0.80 -18.09
C ILE A 117 10.65 0.03 -16.81
N ILE A 118 10.76 1.35 -16.90
CA ILE A 118 10.78 2.22 -15.72
C ILE A 118 9.44 2.21 -14.99
N SER A 119 8.34 2.31 -15.72
CA SER A 119 7.01 2.30 -15.11
C SER A 119 6.70 0.94 -14.47
N ALA A 120 6.97 -0.15 -15.16
CA ALA A 120 6.73 -1.49 -14.65
C ALA A 120 7.62 -1.81 -13.42
N SER A 121 8.92 -1.53 -13.52
CA SER A 121 9.85 -1.77 -12.42
C SER A 121 9.59 -0.85 -11.21
N GLY A 122 9.20 0.41 -11.45
CA GLY A 122 8.82 1.33 -10.39
C GLY A 122 7.55 0.90 -9.65
N THR A 123 6.53 0.43 -10.39
CA THR A 123 5.31 -0.13 -9.79
C THR A 123 5.61 -1.40 -8.99
N THR A 124 6.45 -2.28 -9.51
CA THR A 124 6.90 -3.49 -8.81
C THR A 124 7.67 -3.14 -7.54
N LEU A 125 8.59 -2.17 -7.60
CA LEU A 125 9.31 -1.65 -6.44
C LEU A 125 8.32 -1.19 -5.35
N MET A 126 7.35 -0.34 -5.71
CA MET A 126 6.34 0.17 -4.77
C MET A 126 5.57 -0.96 -4.12
N TRP A 127 5.08 -1.90 -4.93
CA TRP A 127 4.30 -3.03 -4.43
C TRP A 127 5.11 -3.90 -3.47
N VAL A 128 6.34 -4.25 -3.83
CA VAL A 128 7.20 -5.09 -2.98
C VAL A 128 7.57 -4.37 -1.68
N LEU A 129 7.94 -3.08 -1.73
CA LEU A 129 8.25 -2.30 -0.52
C LEU A 129 7.05 -2.20 0.41
N LEU A 130 5.85 -1.96 -0.12
CA LEU A 130 4.64 -1.91 0.68
C LEU A 130 4.32 -3.27 1.32
N MET A 131 4.45 -4.37 0.57
CA MET A 131 4.15 -5.70 1.07
C MET A 131 5.19 -6.23 2.06
N THR A 132 6.45 -5.84 1.95
CA THR A 132 7.50 -6.31 2.86
C THR A 132 7.66 -5.43 4.09
N LEU A 133 7.72 -4.12 3.93
CA LEU A 133 8.03 -3.20 5.03
C LEU A 133 6.78 -2.69 5.76
N TRP A 134 5.66 -2.56 5.05
CA TRP A 134 4.46 -1.91 5.58
C TRP A 134 3.30 -2.84 5.88
N LEU A 135 3.27 -4.03 5.30
CA LEU A 135 2.17 -4.97 5.52
C LEU A 135 1.84 -5.22 7.01
N PRO A 136 2.83 -5.43 7.92
CA PRO A 136 2.53 -5.61 9.34
C PRO A 136 1.86 -4.39 9.96
N THR A 137 2.27 -3.19 9.56
CA THR A 137 1.71 -1.92 10.04
C THR A 137 0.30 -1.69 9.51
N ILE A 138 0.10 -1.91 8.21
CA ILE A 138 -1.22 -1.80 7.56
C ILE A 138 -2.19 -2.81 8.15
N ASN A 139 -1.73 -4.05 8.37
CA ASN A 139 -2.53 -5.09 8.97
C ASN A 139 -2.96 -4.72 10.39
N TYR A 140 -2.05 -4.20 11.22
CA TYR A 140 -2.39 -3.70 12.55
C TYR A 140 -3.43 -2.56 12.49
N ALA A 141 -3.24 -1.58 11.60
CA ALA A 141 -4.12 -0.42 11.47
C ALA A 141 -5.51 -0.76 10.92
N LYS A 142 -5.62 -1.78 10.08
CA LYS A 142 -6.86 -2.14 9.36
C LYS A 142 -7.60 -3.34 9.96
N THR A 143 -6.94 -4.14 10.80
CA THR A 143 -7.58 -5.31 11.40
C THR A 143 -8.47 -4.94 12.58
N TYR A 144 -9.64 -5.50 12.63
CA TYR A 144 -10.54 -5.41 13.80
C TYR A 144 -10.18 -6.43 14.90
N ARG A 145 -9.14 -7.26 14.70
CA ARG A 145 -8.79 -8.34 15.62
C ARG A 145 -8.53 -7.83 17.03
N TYR A 146 -7.69 -6.80 17.19
CA TYR A 146 -7.36 -6.24 18.51
C TYR A 146 -8.60 -5.70 19.25
N VAL A 147 -9.49 -5.03 18.51
CA VAL A 147 -10.76 -4.53 19.07
C VAL A 147 -11.68 -5.69 19.42
N SER A 148 -11.72 -6.72 18.59
CA SER A 148 -12.52 -7.94 18.82
C SER A 148 -12.05 -8.70 20.06
N ASP A 149 -10.74 -8.86 20.25
CA ASP A 149 -10.18 -9.52 21.44
C ASP A 149 -10.51 -8.75 22.73
N ARG A 150 -10.47 -7.42 22.68
CA ARG A 150 -10.91 -6.56 23.80
C ARG A 150 -12.40 -6.68 24.05
N LEU A 151 -13.20 -6.70 22.99
CA LEU A 151 -14.66 -6.86 23.09
C LEU A 151 -15.03 -8.17 23.77
N VAL A 152 -14.39 -9.29 23.40
CA VAL A 152 -14.60 -10.60 24.04
C VAL A 152 -14.30 -10.54 25.53
N GLN A 153 -13.21 -9.86 25.95
CA GLN A 153 -12.86 -9.70 27.36
C GLN A 153 -13.91 -8.91 28.15
N ILE A 154 -14.45 -7.85 27.53
CA ILE A 154 -15.49 -7.02 28.18
C ILE A 154 -16.80 -7.81 28.32
N ILE A 155 -17.20 -8.51 27.26
CA ILE A 155 -18.44 -9.30 27.24
C ILE A 155 -18.37 -10.48 28.25
N ALA A 156 -17.22 -11.13 28.38
CA ALA A 156 -17.01 -12.20 29.34
C ALA A 156 -17.24 -11.73 30.81
N ASN A 157 -16.98 -10.46 31.09
CA ASN A 157 -17.11 -9.88 32.41
C ASN A 157 -18.44 -9.14 32.65
N THR A 158 -19.22 -8.92 31.60
CA THR A 158 -20.47 -8.14 31.68
C THR A 158 -21.55 -8.86 30.90
N PRO A 159 -22.39 -9.71 31.56
CA PRO A 159 -23.47 -10.39 30.86
C PRO A 159 -24.52 -9.36 30.43
N GLY A 160 -24.87 -9.35 29.14
CA GLY A 160 -25.83 -8.41 28.55
C GLY A 160 -26.07 -8.72 27.08
N CYS A 161 -27.03 -8.02 26.48
CA CYS A 161 -27.27 -8.06 25.04
C CYS A 161 -26.36 -7.07 24.33
N ILE A 162 -25.85 -7.46 23.15
CA ILE A 162 -25.02 -6.62 22.31
C ILE A 162 -25.93 -6.00 21.24
N ASP A 163 -26.06 -4.68 21.25
CA ASP A 163 -26.74 -3.96 20.18
C ASP A 163 -25.78 -3.72 19.01
N THR A 164 -26.17 -4.19 17.84
CA THR A 164 -25.40 -4.11 16.59
C THR A 164 -25.97 -3.11 15.60
N SER A 165 -27.04 -2.40 15.93
CA SER A 165 -27.80 -1.55 15.01
C SER A 165 -27.00 -0.42 14.36
N ASN A 166 -25.91 0.03 14.99
CA ASN A 166 -25.05 1.12 14.49
C ASN A 166 -23.76 0.63 13.83
N LEU A 167 -23.58 -0.69 13.62
CA LEU A 167 -22.40 -1.25 12.97
C LEU A 167 -22.61 -1.35 11.47
N GLY A 168 -21.58 -0.97 10.70
CA GLY A 168 -21.56 -1.23 9.26
C GLY A 168 -21.41 -2.73 8.96
N SER A 169 -21.92 -3.18 7.83
CA SER A 169 -21.87 -4.60 7.41
C SER A 169 -20.47 -5.22 7.45
N ALA A 170 -19.45 -4.46 7.05
CA ALA A 170 -18.05 -4.89 7.10
C ALA A 170 -17.52 -5.06 8.54
N GLN A 171 -17.95 -4.18 9.46
CA GLN A 171 -17.60 -4.26 10.88
C GLN A 171 -18.29 -5.46 11.53
N LEU A 172 -19.58 -5.64 11.26
CA LEU A 172 -20.36 -6.77 11.78
C LEU A 172 -19.77 -8.10 11.33
N ALA A 173 -19.43 -8.24 10.06
CA ALA A 173 -18.78 -9.42 9.51
C ALA A 173 -17.41 -9.69 10.19
N SER A 174 -16.61 -8.63 10.40
CA SER A 174 -15.31 -8.74 11.06
C SER A 174 -15.43 -9.17 12.52
N PHE A 175 -16.35 -8.58 13.26
CA PHE A 175 -16.60 -8.96 14.67
C PHE A 175 -17.14 -10.39 14.75
N SER A 176 -18.12 -10.75 13.94
CA SER A 176 -18.65 -12.11 13.87
C SER A 176 -17.55 -13.15 13.62
N TYR A 177 -16.63 -12.85 12.70
CA TYR A 177 -15.53 -13.74 12.36
C TYR A 177 -14.51 -13.91 13.51
N PHE A 178 -14.09 -12.79 14.13
CA PHE A 178 -13.05 -12.83 15.15
C PHE A 178 -13.56 -13.22 16.53
N THR A 179 -14.76 -12.79 16.92
CA THR A 179 -15.31 -13.10 18.26
C THR A 179 -16.01 -14.44 18.32
N LYS A 180 -16.44 -15.00 17.16
CA LYS A 180 -17.27 -16.20 17.05
C LYS A 180 -18.60 -16.07 17.83
N LEU A 181 -19.00 -14.87 18.18
CA LEU A 181 -20.28 -14.62 18.82
C LEU A 181 -21.40 -14.61 17.77
N PRO A 182 -22.57 -15.17 18.07
CA PRO A 182 -23.73 -15.08 17.20
C PRO A 182 -24.29 -13.64 17.25
N LEU A 183 -23.62 -12.72 16.57
CA LEU A 183 -24.13 -11.35 16.37
C LEU A 183 -25.25 -11.45 15.35
N ARG A 184 -26.47 -11.16 15.78
CA ARG A 184 -27.66 -11.20 14.95
C ARG A 184 -28.10 -9.76 14.64
N ASP A 185 -28.44 -9.52 13.38
CA ASP A 185 -29.10 -8.29 12.93
C ASP A 185 -30.47 -8.12 13.58
#